data_f6fa4903717ed8621c82ad54e4b26293
#
_entry.id   f6fa4903717ed8621c82ad54e4b26293
#
_cell.length_a   1.000
_cell.length_b   1.000
_cell.length_c   1.000
_cell.angle_alpha   90.00
_cell.angle_beta   90.00
_cell.angle_gamma   90.00
#
_symmetry.space_group_name_H-M   'P 1'
#
loop_
_entity.id
_entity.type
_entity.pdbx_description
1 polymer ?
#
loop_
_entity_poly.entity_id
_entity_poly.type
_entity_poly.pdbx_seq_one_letter_code
_entity_poly.pdbx_strand_id
1 'polypeptide(L)' 'MNLDQVILGSLYRVCEVNAPHGAPHIKGQLEDIGFLPGEQVTVLRKGLLGKGPYMVRVGASTFALRHSEARLISVECS' A
#
# COMPACT_ATOMS: atom_id res chain seq x y z
N MET A 1 1.89 6.30 -9.54
CA MET A 1 2.25 6.71 -8.16
C MET A 1 2.20 5.49 -7.27
N ASN A 2 3.12 5.38 -6.34
CA ASN A 2 3.14 4.27 -5.39
C ASN A 2 2.64 4.73 -4.02
N LEU A 3 2.24 3.77 -3.19
CA LEU A 3 1.60 4.07 -1.91
C LEU A 3 2.49 4.85 -0.94
N ASP A 4 3.80 4.79 -1.12
CA ASP A 4 4.75 5.58 -0.32
C ASP A 4 4.80 7.07 -0.71
N GLN A 5 4.15 7.45 -1.80
CA GLN A 5 4.18 8.81 -2.34
C GLN A 5 2.87 9.57 -2.16
N VAL A 6 1.89 8.97 -1.51
CA VAL A 6 0.55 9.55 -1.42
C VAL A 6 0.43 10.57 -0.30
N ILE A 7 -0.63 11.37 -0.38
CA ILE A 7 -0.98 12.33 0.68
C ILE A 7 -1.72 11.58 1.78
N LEU A 8 -1.28 11.76 3.03
CA LEU A 8 -1.92 11.12 4.17
C LEU A 8 -3.39 11.51 4.28
N GLY A 9 -4.22 10.54 4.54
CA GLY A 9 -5.65 10.75 4.73
C GLY A 9 -6.46 10.87 3.45
N SER A 10 -5.81 10.99 2.29
CA SER A 10 -6.51 11.07 1.01
C SER A 10 -6.87 9.71 0.47
N LEU A 11 -7.92 9.65 -0.31
CA LEU A 11 -8.43 8.42 -0.87
C LEU A 11 -7.80 8.12 -2.22
N TYR A 12 -7.28 6.91 -2.36
CA TYR A 12 -6.67 6.42 -3.59
C TYR A 12 -7.29 5.07 -3.96
N ARG A 13 -7.00 4.61 -5.16
CA ARG A 13 -7.44 3.32 -5.65
C ARG A 13 -6.22 2.51 -6.06
N VAL A 14 -6.19 1.24 -5.67
CA VAL A 14 -5.13 0.33 -6.05
C VAL A 14 -5.20 0.05 -7.54
N CYS A 15 -4.09 0.23 -8.26
CA CYS A 15 -3.97 -0.16 -9.66
C CYS A 15 -3.46 -1.59 -9.76
N GLU A 16 -2.32 -1.84 -9.11
CA GLU A 16 -1.72 -3.18 -9.09
C GLU A 16 -0.67 -3.25 -7.99
N VAL A 17 -0.27 -4.46 -7.66
CA VAL A 17 0.87 -4.73 -6.79
C VAL A 17 2.00 -5.28 -7.66
N ASN A 18 3.17 -4.67 -7.58
CA ASN A 18 4.34 -5.09 -8.33
C ASN A 18 5.13 -6.10 -7.51
N ALA A 19 5.57 -7.18 -8.14
CA ALA A 19 6.42 -8.16 -7.47
C ALA A 19 7.84 -7.62 -7.35
N PRO A 20 8.45 -7.65 -6.15
CA PRO A 20 9.83 -7.24 -6.02
C PRO A 20 10.73 -8.27 -6.70
N HIS A 21 11.85 -7.78 -7.26
CA HIS A 21 12.84 -8.64 -7.88
C HIS A 21 13.39 -9.62 -6.85
N GLY A 22 13.33 -10.91 -7.16
CA GLY A 22 13.83 -11.94 -6.25
C GLY A 22 12.89 -12.38 -5.13
N ALA A 23 11.70 -11.77 -5.03
CA ALA A 23 10.74 -12.13 -3.99
C ALA A 23 9.30 -12.03 -4.51
N PRO A 24 8.94 -12.82 -5.53
CA PRO A 24 7.61 -12.70 -6.16
C PRO A 24 6.45 -13.06 -5.24
N HIS A 25 6.70 -13.84 -4.19
CA HIS A 25 5.67 -14.23 -3.23
C HIS A 25 5.08 -13.04 -2.46
N ILE A 26 5.80 -11.94 -2.36
CA ILE A 26 5.33 -10.74 -1.64
C ILE A 26 4.10 -10.14 -2.31
N LYS A 27 4.05 -10.18 -3.64
CA LYS A 27 2.87 -9.72 -4.39
C LYS A 27 1.62 -10.49 -3.94
N GLY A 28 1.71 -11.81 -3.89
CA GLY A 28 0.59 -12.64 -3.45
C GLY A 28 0.18 -12.36 -2.01
N GLN A 29 1.14 -12.13 -1.12
CA GLN A 29 0.85 -11.81 0.27
C GLN A 29 0.08 -10.50 0.39
N LEU A 30 0.49 -9.47 -0.35
CA LEU A 30 -0.19 -8.18 -0.32
C LEU A 30 -1.60 -8.28 -0.93
N GLU A 31 -1.75 -9.04 -2.00
CA GLU A 31 -3.06 -9.27 -2.60
C GLU A 31 -3.99 -10.02 -1.65
N ASP A 32 -3.46 -10.99 -0.91
CA ASP A 32 -4.24 -11.75 0.08
C ASP A 32 -4.75 -10.88 1.21
N ILE A 33 -4.01 -9.83 1.57
CA ILE A 33 -4.43 -8.86 2.58
C ILE A 33 -5.59 -7.99 2.06
N GLY A 34 -5.67 -7.79 0.74
CA GLY A 34 -6.74 -7.00 0.14
C GLY A 34 -6.28 -5.92 -0.82
N PHE A 35 -4.98 -5.83 -1.11
CA PHE A 35 -4.47 -4.86 -2.08
C PHE A 35 -4.72 -5.34 -3.50
N LEU A 36 -5.98 -5.33 -3.89
CA LEU A 36 -6.42 -5.79 -5.20
C LEU A 36 -6.80 -4.61 -6.09
N PRO A 37 -6.62 -4.73 -7.42
CA PRO A 37 -7.00 -3.64 -8.33
C PRO A 37 -8.45 -3.19 -8.10
N GLY A 38 -8.63 -1.88 -8.01
CA GLY A 38 -9.93 -1.28 -7.79
C GLY A 38 -10.31 -1.04 -6.34
N GLU A 39 -9.58 -1.63 -5.39
CA GLU A 39 -9.86 -1.42 -3.97
C GLU A 39 -9.42 -0.02 -3.54
N GLN A 40 -10.22 0.61 -2.69
CA GLN A 40 -9.87 1.91 -2.14
C GLN A 40 -8.84 1.76 -1.03
N VAL A 41 -7.90 2.69 -0.98
CA VAL A 41 -6.81 2.65 -0.02
C VAL A 41 -6.50 4.06 0.48
N THR A 42 -6.19 4.15 1.77
CA THR A 42 -5.80 5.41 2.40
C THR A 42 -4.63 5.15 3.33
N VAL A 43 -3.58 5.95 3.22
CA VAL A 43 -2.49 5.90 4.20
C VAL A 43 -2.87 6.82 5.35
N LEU A 44 -3.11 6.24 6.52
CA LEU A 44 -3.55 6.96 7.71
C LEU A 44 -2.39 7.60 8.43
N ARG A 45 -1.23 6.95 8.41
CA ARG A 45 -0.05 7.40 9.14
C ARG A 45 1.20 6.81 8.51
N LYS A 46 2.26 7.61 8.45
CA LYS A 46 3.59 7.12 8.12
C LYS A 46 4.41 7.02 9.40
N GLY A 47 5.35 6.10 9.43
CA GLY A 47 6.24 5.97 10.56
C GLY A 47 7.10 7.18 10.77
N LEU A 48 7.77 7.23 11.91
CA LEU A 48 8.61 8.34 12.32
C LEU A 48 9.67 8.64 11.26
N LEU A 49 9.79 9.92 10.88
CA LEU A 49 10.75 10.40 9.89
C LEU A 49 10.60 9.73 8.52
N GLY A 50 9.38 9.29 8.19
CA GLY A 50 9.12 8.60 6.93
C GLY A 50 9.65 7.18 6.89
N LYS A 51 10.17 6.69 7.99
CA LYS A 51 10.65 5.31 8.16
C LYS A 51 9.67 4.56 9.05
N GLY A 52 9.81 3.27 9.12
CA GLY A 52 8.93 2.45 9.94
C GLY A 52 7.60 2.19 9.26
N PRO A 53 6.67 1.53 9.95
CA PRO A 53 5.47 1.04 9.31
C PRO A 53 4.52 2.16 8.93
N TYR A 54 3.84 1.96 7.80
CA TYR A 54 2.73 2.78 7.36
C TYR A 54 1.45 2.13 7.87
N MET A 55 0.57 2.91 8.46
CA MET A 55 -0.77 2.44 8.80
C MET A 55 -1.66 2.72 7.61
N VAL A 56 -2.19 1.66 7.02
CA VAL A 56 -2.92 1.74 5.76
C VAL A 56 -4.29 1.10 5.92
N ARG A 57 -5.32 1.80 5.50
CA ARG A 57 -6.66 1.23 5.39
C ARG A 57 -6.88 0.78 3.96
N VAL A 58 -7.24 -0.48 3.77
CA VAL A 58 -7.65 -1.03 2.49
C VAL A 58 -8.99 -1.73 2.68
N GLY A 59 -9.99 -1.34 1.88
CA GLY A 59 -11.35 -1.78 2.13
C GLY A 59 -11.79 -1.36 3.53
N ALA A 60 -12.24 -2.31 4.35
CA ALA A 60 -12.70 -2.05 5.71
C ALA A 60 -11.64 -2.40 6.77
N SER A 61 -10.43 -2.76 6.36
CA SER A 61 -9.40 -3.25 7.28
C SER A 61 -8.20 -2.31 7.32
N THR A 62 -7.49 -2.31 8.45
CA THR A 62 -6.29 -1.51 8.63
C THR A 62 -5.11 -2.42 8.88
N PHE A 63 -4.01 -2.16 8.20
CA PHE A 63 -2.80 -2.97 8.27
C PHE A 63 -1.57 -2.08 8.44
N ALA A 64 -0.53 -2.64 9.05
CA ALA A 64 0.78 -2.02 9.09
C ALA A 64 1.62 -2.58 7.95
N LEU A 65 2.14 -1.71 7.10
CA LEU A 65 3.02 -2.10 5.98
C LEU A 65 4.41 -1.52 6.19
N ARG A 66 5.41 -2.27 5.80
CA ARG A 66 6.77 -1.75 5.71
C ARG A 66 6.87 -0.79 4.53
N HIS A 67 7.77 0.17 4.61
CA HIS A 67 8.01 1.09 3.51
C HIS A 67 8.32 0.34 2.19
N SER A 68 9.11 -0.72 2.29
CA SER A 68 9.46 -1.54 1.12
C SER A 68 8.24 -2.21 0.48
N GLU A 69 7.22 -2.52 1.28
CA GLU A 69 5.97 -3.09 0.77
C GLU A 69 5.08 -2.03 0.16
N ALA A 70 4.99 -0.86 0.80
CA ALA A 70 4.19 0.26 0.28
C ALA A 70 4.67 0.70 -1.11
N ARG A 71 5.96 0.66 -1.35
CA ARG A 71 6.55 1.03 -2.65
C ARG A 71 6.09 0.11 -3.79
N LEU A 72 5.63 -1.09 -3.48
CA LEU A 72 5.20 -2.06 -4.49
C LEU A 72 3.76 -1.86 -4.94
N ILE A 73 2.98 -1.06 -4.21
CA ILE A 73 1.56 -0.88 -4.48
C ILE A 73 1.37 0.37 -5.31
N SER A 74 1.01 0.17 -6.58
CA SER A 74 0.72 1.26 -7.50
C SER A 74 -0.72 1.73 -7.28
N VAL A 75 -0.90 3.03 -7.15
CA VAL A 75 -2.21 3.63 -6.87
C VAL A 75 -2.47 4.83 -7.77
N GLU A 76 -3.73 5.22 -7.83
CA GLU A 76 -4.17 6.43 -8.52
C GLU A 76 -5.19 7.16 -7.66
N CYS A 77 -5.43 8.43 -7.95
CA CYS A 77 -6.45 9.19 -7.24
C CYS A 77 -7.82 8.56 -7.44
N SER A 78 -8.55 8.47 -6.37
CA SER A 78 -9.90 7.90 -6.39
C SER A 78 -10.93 8.93 -6.80
#